data_dd006f4e71dea358834a2cb2d12b5ec9
#
_entry.id   dd006f4e71dea358834a2cb2d12b5ec9
#
_cell.length_a   1.000
_cell.length_b   1.000
_cell.length_c   1.000
_cell.angle_alpha   90.00
_cell.angle_beta   90.00
_cell.angle_gamma   90.00
#
_symmetry.space_group_name_H-M   'P 1'
#
loop_
_entity.id
_entity.type
_entity.pdbx_description
1 polymer ?
#
loop_
_entity_poly.entity_id
_entity_poly.type
_entity_poly.pdbx_seq_one_letter_code
_entity_poly.pdbx_strand_id
1 'polypeptide(L)'
;LAELTEEQKDHVIGIGVDTTGSTPVPVDKNGTPLALLDEFAENENAMFFLWKDHAAAAEADEINKLFRNNSENDYTKYQGDYSAEWYWAKILYAVRHDEAIRQAAYTWEEHCDWMTGILCGETRPEKIYHSACAAGHKALWHSEWNGLPAASVLEQLDPYLVQVRERYG
;
A
#
# COMPACT_ATOMS: atom_id res chain seq x y z
N LEU A 1 18.78 19.78 -4.72
CA LEU A 1 18.63 21.04 -5.49
C LEU A 1 19.35 22.22 -4.83
N ALA A 2 19.47 22.27 -3.50
CA ALA A 2 20.12 23.39 -2.80
C ALA A 2 21.59 23.60 -3.18
N GLU A 3 22.29 22.56 -3.64
CA GLU A 3 23.70 22.59 -4.04
C GLU A 3 23.91 22.93 -5.52
N LEU A 4 22.82 23.04 -6.30
CA LEU A 4 22.88 23.40 -7.71
C LEU A 4 22.97 24.95 -7.91
N THR A 5 23.72 25.39 -8.92
CA THR A 5 23.65 26.77 -9.36
C THR A 5 22.28 27.08 -9.98
N GLU A 6 21.92 28.37 -10.09
CA GLU A 6 20.67 28.78 -10.73
C GLU A 6 20.59 28.28 -12.18
N GLU A 7 21.67 28.39 -12.94
CA GLU A 7 21.75 27.85 -14.31
C GLU A 7 21.51 26.33 -14.36
N GLN A 8 22.04 25.56 -13.40
CA GLN A 8 21.78 24.11 -13.32
C GLN A 8 20.35 23.81 -12.95
N LYS A 9 19.74 24.61 -12.06
CA LYS A 9 18.31 24.44 -11.68
C LYS A 9 17.41 24.67 -12.89
N ASP A 10 17.70 25.64 -13.75
CA ASP A 10 16.93 25.92 -14.95
C ASP A 10 16.94 24.77 -15.98
N HIS A 11 17.94 23.89 -15.90
CA HIS A 11 18.05 22.71 -16.76
C HIS A 11 17.38 21.44 -16.16
N VAL A 12 16.85 21.47 -14.94
CA VAL A 12 16.14 20.34 -14.35
C VAL A 12 14.74 20.24 -14.94
N ILE A 13 14.51 19.25 -15.80
CA ILE A 13 13.23 19.04 -16.51
C ILE A 13 12.36 17.93 -15.91
N GLY A 14 12.88 17.22 -14.92
CA GLY A 14 12.14 16.14 -14.26
C GLY A 14 12.91 15.53 -13.10
N ILE A 15 12.19 14.88 -12.22
CA ILE A 15 12.71 14.10 -11.09
C ILE A 15 12.07 12.73 -11.12
N GLY A 16 12.87 11.68 -11.01
CA GLY A 16 12.42 10.30 -10.83
C GLY A 16 12.70 9.83 -9.41
N VAL A 17 11.82 9.00 -8.87
CA VAL A 17 11.97 8.37 -7.56
C VAL A 17 12.12 6.87 -7.75
N ASP A 18 13.20 6.30 -7.24
CA ASP A 18 13.39 4.85 -7.16
C ASP A 18 13.17 4.41 -5.71
N THR A 19 12.23 3.50 -5.52
CA THR A 19 11.85 3.01 -4.19
C THR A 19 11.70 1.50 -4.19
N THR A 20 11.55 0.93 -3.00
CA THR A 20 11.20 -0.48 -2.86
C THR A 20 9.68 -0.68 -2.94
N GLY A 21 9.23 -1.74 -3.57
CA GLY A 21 7.85 -2.21 -3.55
C GLY A 21 7.81 -3.67 -3.05
N SER A 22 6.93 -4.10 -2.27
CA SER A 22 5.83 -3.46 -1.58
C SER A 22 6.30 -2.92 -0.23
N THR A 23 6.12 -1.64 0.00
CA THR A 23 6.55 -0.98 1.23
C THR A 23 5.41 -0.06 1.70
N PRO A 24 4.25 -0.64 2.07
CA PRO A 24 3.09 0.13 2.50
C PRO A 24 3.30 0.75 3.88
N VAL A 25 2.61 1.86 4.12
CA VAL A 25 2.56 2.57 5.39
C VAL A 25 1.12 2.95 5.72
N PRO A 26 0.67 2.81 6.99
CA PRO A 26 -0.62 3.34 7.41
C PRO A 26 -0.57 4.87 7.46
N VAL A 27 -1.59 5.51 6.88
CA VAL A 27 -1.69 6.97 6.82
C VAL A 27 -3.01 7.47 7.41
N ASP A 28 -3.01 8.71 7.89
CA ASP A 28 -4.21 9.43 8.25
C ASP A 28 -4.98 9.91 6.99
N LYS A 29 -6.12 10.57 7.17
CA LYS A 29 -6.93 11.12 6.08
C LYS A 29 -6.23 12.23 5.25
N ASN A 30 -5.11 12.78 5.73
CA ASN A 30 -4.33 13.77 5.02
C ASN A 30 -3.15 13.13 4.27
N GLY A 31 -2.98 11.81 4.36
CA GLY A 31 -1.85 11.08 3.81
C GLY A 31 -0.58 11.22 4.64
N THR A 32 -0.71 11.58 5.92
CA THR A 32 0.43 11.60 6.86
C THR A 32 0.66 10.20 7.39
N PRO A 33 1.85 9.60 7.22
CA PRO A 33 2.21 8.34 7.87
C PRO A 33 2.02 8.43 9.38
N LEU A 34 1.36 7.44 9.97
CA LEU A 34 1.06 7.46 11.41
C LEU A 34 2.34 7.57 12.27
N ALA A 35 3.45 6.96 11.84
CA ALA A 35 4.74 7.08 12.54
C ALA A 35 5.27 8.53 12.67
N LEU A 36 4.75 9.48 11.89
CA LEU A 36 5.10 10.91 12.02
C LEU A 36 4.22 11.65 13.02
N LEU A 37 3.23 10.98 13.61
CA LEU A 37 2.40 11.52 14.69
C LEU A 37 3.01 11.10 16.04
N ASP A 38 3.10 12.03 16.98
CA ASP A 38 3.75 11.82 18.30
C ASP A 38 3.24 10.56 19.01
N GLU A 39 1.95 10.29 18.92
CA GLU A 39 1.30 9.14 19.58
C GLU A 39 1.70 7.78 19.00
N PHE A 40 2.22 7.75 17.76
CA PHE A 40 2.64 6.53 17.06
C PHE A 40 4.14 6.47 16.77
N ALA A 41 4.92 7.45 17.20
CA ALA A 41 6.35 7.57 16.84
C ALA A 41 7.20 6.35 17.24
N GLU A 42 6.82 5.65 18.31
CA GLU A 42 7.50 4.43 18.79
C GLU A 42 6.76 3.13 18.39
N ASN A 43 5.69 3.22 17.59
CA ASN A 43 4.94 2.05 17.16
C ASN A 43 5.51 1.53 15.82
N GLU A 44 6.11 0.34 15.85
CA GLU A 44 6.70 -0.29 14.67
C GLU A 44 5.66 -0.54 13.55
N ASN A 45 4.41 -0.84 13.90
CA ASN A 45 3.34 -1.05 12.93
C ASN A 45 2.80 0.26 12.31
N ALA A 46 3.22 1.42 12.79
CA ALA A 46 2.93 2.72 12.18
C ALA A 46 3.94 3.11 11.09
N MET A 47 5.05 2.37 10.99
CA MET A 47 6.16 2.66 10.08
C MET A 47 5.93 2.03 8.71
N PHE A 48 6.79 2.35 7.74
CA PHE A 48 6.83 1.66 6.45
C PHE A 48 7.25 0.20 6.62
N PHE A 49 6.38 -0.72 6.20
CA PHE A 49 6.71 -2.15 6.18
C PHE A 49 7.71 -2.44 5.07
N LEU A 50 8.91 -2.86 5.41
CA LEU A 50 9.96 -3.11 4.41
C LEU A 50 9.54 -4.18 3.40
N TRP A 51 9.97 -4.05 2.16
CA TRP A 51 9.69 -5.00 1.07
C TRP A 51 10.05 -6.45 1.42
N LYS A 52 11.08 -6.67 2.21
CA LYS A 52 11.57 -7.98 2.66
C LYS A 52 10.96 -8.48 3.98
N ASP A 53 9.93 -7.81 4.50
CA ASP A 53 9.25 -8.24 5.72
C ASP A 53 8.34 -9.44 5.42
N HIS A 54 8.50 -10.52 6.17
CA HIS A 54 7.77 -11.78 6.04
C HIS A 54 6.85 -12.06 7.23
N ALA A 55 6.62 -11.11 8.12
CA ALA A 55 5.78 -11.30 9.30
C ALA A 55 4.36 -11.79 8.94
N ALA A 56 3.85 -11.38 7.78
CA ALA A 56 2.52 -11.70 7.29
C ALA A 56 2.40 -13.07 6.56
N ALA A 57 3.23 -14.06 6.91
CA ALA A 57 3.21 -15.37 6.22
C ALA A 57 1.88 -16.12 6.40
N ALA A 58 1.29 -16.07 7.59
CA ALA A 58 0.00 -16.72 7.87
C ALA A 58 -1.14 -16.05 7.09
N GLU A 59 -1.14 -14.73 6.99
CA GLU A 59 -2.09 -13.94 6.24
C GLU A 59 -1.98 -14.22 4.74
N ALA A 60 -0.76 -14.33 4.21
CA ALA A 60 -0.55 -14.70 2.81
C ALA A 60 -1.08 -16.11 2.49
N ASP A 61 -0.90 -17.07 3.39
CA ASP A 61 -1.47 -18.43 3.24
C ASP A 61 -3.00 -18.41 3.22
N GLU A 62 -3.63 -17.57 4.05
CA GLU A 62 -5.08 -17.39 4.09
C GLU A 62 -5.59 -16.76 2.79
N ILE A 63 -4.94 -15.69 2.33
CA ILE A 63 -5.23 -15.03 1.05
C ILE A 63 -5.13 -16.04 -0.10
N ASN A 64 -4.08 -16.85 -0.15
CA ASN A 64 -3.88 -17.84 -1.20
C ASN A 64 -4.97 -18.91 -1.21
N LYS A 65 -5.42 -19.39 -0.04
CA LYS A 65 -6.54 -20.33 0.04
C LYS A 65 -7.82 -19.72 -0.51
N LEU A 66 -8.10 -18.47 -0.17
CA LEU A 66 -9.26 -17.74 -0.65
C LEU A 66 -9.21 -17.53 -2.17
N PHE A 67 -8.09 -17.06 -2.70
CA PHE A 67 -7.92 -16.76 -4.12
C PHE A 67 -8.02 -17.99 -4.99
N ARG A 68 -7.42 -19.12 -4.59
CA ARG A 68 -7.52 -20.39 -5.32
C ARG A 68 -8.94 -20.97 -5.35
N ASN A 69 -9.77 -20.64 -4.36
CA ASN A 69 -11.16 -21.10 -4.27
C ASN A 69 -12.17 -20.08 -4.84
N ASN A 70 -11.69 -18.93 -5.32
CA ASN A 70 -12.57 -17.93 -5.92
C ASN A 70 -13.00 -18.37 -7.33
N SER A 71 -14.32 -18.43 -7.55
CA SER A 71 -14.90 -18.89 -8.82
C SER A 71 -15.12 -17.75 -9.83
N GLU A 72 -15.05 -16.48 -9.38
CA GLU A 72 -15.35 -15.33 -10.23
C GLU A 72 -14.11 -14.82 -10.96
N ASN A 73 -12.97 -14.74 -10.24
CA ASN A 73 -11.73 -14.24 -10.79
C ASN A 73 -10.54 -15.07 -10.31
N ASP A 74 -9.64 -15.40 -11.21
CA ASP A 74 -8.36 -16.03 -10.88
C ASP A 74 -7.32 -14.98 -10.55
N TYR A 75 -7.25 -14.57 -9.29
CA TYR A 75 -6.25 -13.60 -8.80
C TYR A 75 -4.81 -14.14 -8.80
N THR A 76 -4.61 -15.43 -9.04
CA THR A 76 -3.28 -16.06 -9.13
C THR A 76 -2.74 -16.10 -10.57
N LYS A 77 -3.57 -15.76 -11.56
CA LYS A 77 -3.32 -15.93 -12.99
C LYS A 77 -1.99 -15.35 -13.47
N TYR A 78 -1.59 -14.18 -12.98
CA TYR A 78 -0.42 -13.46 -13.50
C TYR A 78 0.83 -13.60 -12.64
N GLN A 79 0.67 -13.81 -11.34
CA GLN A 79 1.77 -13.74 -10.40
C GLN A 79 1.94 -15.01 -9.56
N GLY A 80 1.01 -15.96 -9.70
CA GLY A 80 0.97 -17.13 -8.85
C GLY A 80 0.51 -16.80 -7.43
N ASP A 81 1.10 -17.47 -6.44
CA ASP A 81 0.73 -17.32 -5.04
C ASP A 81 1.08 -15.92 -4.50
N TYR A 82 0.19 -15.41 -3.67
CA TYR A 82 0.35 -14.13 -3.00
C TYR A 82 1.44 -14.21 -1.92
N SER A 83 2.38 -13.27 -1.94
CA SER A 83 3.51 -13.28 -1.00
C SER A 83 3.19 -12.57 0.30
N ALA A 84 3.81 -13.03 1.40
CA ALA A 84 3.84 -12.33 2.69
C ALA A 84 4.41 -10.90 2.59
N GLU A 85 5.25 -10.64 1.58
CA GLU A 85 5.84 -9.33 1.32
C GLU A 85 4.87 -8.32 0.75
N TRP A 86 3.66 -8.72 0.28
CA TRP A 86 2.81 -7.89 -0.52
C TRP A 86 1.71 -7.17 0.27
N TYR A 87 1.14 -6.15 -0.36
CA TYR A 87 0.27 -5.13 0.18
C TYR A 87 -0.83 -5.66 1.13
N TRP A 88 -1.72 -6.54 0.63
CA TRP A 88 -2.86 -7.02 1.42
C TRP A 88 -2.45 -7.89 2.60
N ALA A 89 -1.39 -8.69 2.46
CA ALA A 89 -0.91 -9.55 3.56
C ALA A 89 -0.35 -8.70 4.71
N LYS A 90 0.46 -7.69 4.41
CA LYS A 90 1.02 -6.77 5.42
C LYS A 90 -0.05 -5.96 6.13
N ILE A 91 -1.03 -5.44 5.39
CA ILE A 91 -2.15 -4.71 5.99
C ILE A 91 -2.94 -5.62 6.93
N LEU A 92 -3.31 -6.82 6.45
CA LEU A 92 -4.06 -7.78 7.22
C LEU A 92 -3.33 -8.18 8.52
N TYR A 93 -2.02 -8.43 8.42
CA TYR A 93 -1.16 -8.66 9.58
C TYR A 93 -1.23 -7.49 10.57
N ALA A 94 -0.93 -6.28 10.11
CA ALA A 94 -0.87 -5.09 10.97
C ALA A 94 -2.20 -4.86 11.72
N VAL A 95 -3.33 -4.89 11.02
CA VAL A 95 -4.63 -4.61 11.63
C VAL A 95 -5.18 -5.73 12.51
N ARG A 96 -4.64 -6.94 12.38
CA ARG A 96 -4.96 -8.06 13.27
C ARG A 96 -4.13 -8.06 14.55
N HIS A 97 -2.91 -7.52 14.49
CA HIS A 97 -1.98 -7.56 15.62
C HIS A 97 -1.89 -6.23 16.36
N ASP A 98 -2.42 -5.14 15.80
CA ASP A 98 -2.36 -3.81 16.39
C ASP A 98 -3.70 -3.07 16.25
N GLU A 99 -4.48 -3.09 17.33
CA GLU A 99 -5.79 -2.42 17.36
C GLU A 99 -5.67 -0.90 17.26
N ALA A 100 -4.57 -0.30 17.73
CA ALA A 100 -4.38 1.15 17.63
C ALA A 100 -4.18 1.56 16.16
N ILE A 101 -3.38 0.80 15.41
CA ILE A 101 -3.22 1.00 13.97
C ILE A 101 -4.54 0.76 13.23
N ARG A 102 -5.26 -0.31 13.57
CA ARG A 102 -6.57 -0.61 12.99
C ARG A 102 -7.56 0.55 13.11
N GLN A 103 -7.56 1.23 14.26
CA GLN A 103 -8.46 2.34 14.53
C GLN A 103 -7.99 3.68 13.92
N ALA A 104 -6.69 3.92 13.90
CA ALA A 104 -6.12 5.20 13.50
C ALA A 104 -5.88 5.32 12.00
N ALA A 105 -5.51 4.22 11.33
CA ALA A 105 -5.19 4.26 9.91
C ALA A 105 -6.44 4.51 9.06
N TYR A 106 -6.42 5.62 8.33
CA TYR A 106 -7.47 5.91 7.36
C TYR A 106 -7.35 4.98 6.15
N THR A 107 -6.15 4.84 5.59
CA THR A 107 -5.80 3.90 4.53
C THR A 107 -4.31 3.59 4.57
N TRP A 108 -3.82 2.94 3.51
CA TRP A 108 -2.42 2.53 3.37
C TRP A 108 -1.88 2.98 2.01
N GLU A 109 -0.69 3.56 2.02
CA GLU A 109 -0.01 4.06 0.83
C GLU A 109 1.28 3.30 0.57
N GLU A 110 1.56 3.01 -0.70
CA GLU A 110 2.88 2.50 -1.09
C GLU A 110 3.93 3.62 -1.00
N HIS A 111 5.14 3.26 -0.58
CA HIS A 111 6.23 4.22 -0.44
C HIS A 111 6.51 4.99 -1.73
N CYS A 112 6.45 4.32 -2.90
CA CYS A 112 6.66 4.97 -4.19
C CYS A 112 5.61 6.05 -4.48
N ASP A 113 4.37 5.80 -4.12
CA ASP A 113 3.25 6.70 -4.38
C ASP A 113 3.31 7.89 -3.40
N TRP A 114 3.53 7.59 -2.11
CA TRP A 114 3.67 8.62 -1.09
C TRP A 114 4.84 9.56 -1.35
N MET A 115 6.03 9.05 -1.72
CA MET A 115 7.20 9.88 -2.04
C MET A 115 6.94 10.77 -3.25
N THR A 116 6.28 10.24 -4.27
CA THR A 116 5.88 11.02 -5.45
C THR A 116 4.86 12.09 -5.06
N GLY A 117 3.89 11.74 -4.20
CA GLY A 117 2.92 12.67 -3.64
C GLY A 117 3.57 13.84 -2.91
N ILE A 118 4.55 13.58 -2.03
CA ILE A 118 5.33 14.63 -1.33
C ILE A 118 5.99 15.58 -2.35
N LEU A 119 6.64 15.05 -3.39
CA LEU A 119 7.30 15.87 -4.39
C LEU A 119 6.32 16.71 -5.23
N CYS A 120 5.10 16.21 -5.42
CA CYS A 120 4.04 16.93 -6.14
C CYS A 120 3.19 17.84 -5.22
N GLY A 121 3.39 17.79 -3.90
CA GLY A 121 2.62 18.58 -2.93
C GLY A 121 1.19 18.07 -2.70
N GLU A 122 0.91 16.79 -3.03
CA GLU A 122 -0.38 16.15 -2.80
C GLU A 122 -0.20 14.74 -2.23
N THR A 123 -0.55 14.56 -0.97
CA THR A 123 -0.43 13.26 -0.28
C THR A 123 -1.79 12.68 0.14
N ARG A 124 -2.89 13.41 -0.08
CA ARG A 124 -4.22 12.93 0.33
C ARG A 124 -4.61 11.67 -0.45
N PRO A 125 -5.03 10.60 0.21
CA PRO A 125 -5.32 9.31 -0.42
C PRO A 125 -6.27 9.39 -1.62
N GLU A 126 -7.27 10.26 -1.58
CA GLU A 126 -8.24 10.39 -2.67
C GLU A 126 -7.69 11.14 -3.91
N LYS A 127 -6.45 11.63 -3.85
CA LYS A 127 -5.85 12.48 -4.90
C LYS A 127 -4.44 12.06 -5.31
N ILE A 128 -3.82 11.20 -4.53
CA ILE A 128 -2.50 10.69 -4.84
C ILE A 128 -2.55 9.82 -6.10
N TYR A 129 -1.51 9.86 -6.92
CA TYR A 129 -1.41 8.98 -8.08
C TYR A 129 -0.73 7.69 -7.70
N HIS A 130 -1.39 6.56 -7.97
CA HIS A 130 -0.83 5.24 -7.73
C HIS A 130 0.01 4.76 -8.91
N SER A 131 1.16 4.18 -8.60
CA SER A 131 2.00 3.49 -9.57
C SER A 131 1.27 2.27 -10.13
N ALA A 132 1.09 2.20 -11.44
CA ALA A 132 0.51 1.02 -12.10
C ALA A 132 1.28 -0.27 -11.79
N CYS A 133 2.60 -0.17 -11.55
CA CYS A 133 3.43 -1.29 -11.16
C CYS A 133 3.11 -1.76 -9.73
N ALA A 134 3.06 -0.85 -8.75
CA ALA A 134 2.75 -1.19 -7.36
C ALA A 134 1.30 -1.68 -7.24
N ALA A 135 0.34 -0.96 -7.81
CA ALA A 135 -1.07 -1.35 -7.80
C ALA A 135 -1.29 -2.72 -8.47
N GLY A 136 -0.74 -2.94 -9.65
CA GLY A 136 -0.91 -4.19 -10.40
C GLY A 136 -0.21 -5.37 -9.75
N HIS A 137 1.05 -5.19 -9.35
CA HIS A 137 1.85 -6.30 -8.83
C HIS A 137 1.56 -6.61 -7.35
N LYS A 138 1.36 -5.59 -6.53
CA LYS A 138 1.26 -5.76 -5.07
C LYS A 138 -0.17 -5.76 -4.55
N ALA A 139 -0.99 -4.83 -5.04
CA ALA A 139 -2.40 -4.74 -4.65
C ALA A 139 -3.34 -5.51 -5.60
N LEU A 140 -2.81 -6.17 -6.64
CA LEU A 140 -3.55 -6.97 -7.63
C LEU A 140 -4.60 -6.16 -8.41
N TRP A 141 -4.29 -4.91 -8.72
CA TRP A 141 -5.13 -4.14 -9.64
C TRP A 141 -4.99 -4.69 -11.06
N HIS A 142 -6.10 -5.05 -11.70
CA HIS A 142 -6.11 -5.50 -13.09
C HIS A 142 -7.46 -5.21 -13.77
N SER A 143 -7.41 -4.95 -15.08
CA SER A 143 -8.60 -4.64 -15.88
C SER A 143 -9.56 -5.83 -16.04
N GLU A 144 -9.08 -7.08 -15.99
CA GLU A 144 -9.92 -8.27 -16.12
C GLU A 144 -10.95 -8.41 -14.99
N TRP A 145 -10.62 -7.97 -13.78
CA TRP A 145 -11.56 -7.91 -12.64
C TRP A 145 -11.93 -6.49 -12.25
N ASN A 146 -11.72 -5.56 -13.19
CA ASN A 146 -12.16 -4.18 -13.10
C ASN A 146 -11.62 -3.41 -11.87
N GLY A 147 -10.33 -3.56 -11.60
CA GLY A 147 -9.63 -2.84 -10.55
C GLY A 147 -8.95 -3.75 -9.52
N LEU A 148 -9.04 -3.38 -8.25
CA LEU A 148 -8.56 -4.18 -7.13
C LEU A 148 -9.43 -5.43 -6.91
N PRO A 149 -8.96 -6.43 -6.13
CA PRO A 149 -9.78 -7.59 -5.76
C PRO A 149 -11.16 -7.18 -5.24
N ALA A 150 -12.19 -7.96 -5.58
CA ALA A 150 -13.57 -7.64 -5.22
C ALA A 150 -13.75 -7.44 -3.71
N ALA A 151 -14.58 -6.46 -3.32
CA ALA A 151 -14.87 -6.18 -1.91
C ALA A 151 -15.39 -7.44 -1.19
N SER A 152 -16.26 -8.23 -1.83
CA SER A 152 -16.80 -9.49 -1.29
C SER A 152 -15.74 -10.56 -1.00
N VAL A 153 -14.59 -10.48 -1.67
CA VAL A 153 -13.44 -11.37 -1.44
C VAL A 153 -12.60 -10.86 -0.28
N LEU A 154 -12.28 -9.57 -0.27
CA LEU A 154 -11.52 -8.94 0.81
C LEU A 154 -12.26 -8.98 2.15
N GLU A 155 -13.59 -8.84 2.14
CA GLU A 155 -14.45 -8.92 3.33
C GLU A 155 -14.35 -10.27 4.04
N GLN A 156 -14.13 -11.36 3.30
CA GLN A 156 -13.97 -12.70 3.88
C GLN A 156 -12.65 -12.82 4.68
N LEU A 157 -11.65 -12.02 4.38
CA LEU A 157 -10.41 -11.94 5.15
C LEU A 157 -10.57 -11.02 6.36
N ASP A 158 -11.01 -9.80 6.13
CA ASP A 158 -11.31 -8.79 7.14
C ASP A 158 -12.10 -7.62 6.53
N PRO A 159 -13.22 -7.17 7.15
CA PRO A 159 -13.98 -6.01 6.68
C PRO A 159 -13.16 -4.72 6.59
N TYR A 160 -12.06 -4.59 7.33
CA TYR A 160 -11.16 -3.45 7.24
C TYR A 160 -10.54 -3.31 5.85
N LEU A 161 -10.22 -4.42 5.18
CA LEU A 161 -9.64 -4.39 3.83
C LEU A 161 -10.60 -3.79 2.78
N VAL A 162 -11.91 -3.91 3.00
CA VAL A 162 -12.91 -3.25 2.14
C VAL A 162 -12.78 -1.74 2.24
N GLN A 163 -12.60 -1.20 3.44
CA GLN A 163 -12.40 0.25 3.63
C GLN A 163 -11.11 0.73 2.95
N VAL A 164 -10.01 -0.04 3.08
CA VAL A 164 -8.75 0.27 2.38
C VAL A 164 -8.97 0.29 0.87
N ARG A 165 -9.65 -0.75 0.32
CA ARG A 165 -9.98 -0.82 -1.10
C ARG A 165 -10.77 0.39 -1.61
N GLU A 166 -11.78 0.82 -0.86
CA GLU A 166 -12.64 1.95 -1.22
C GLU A 166 -11.91 3.30 -1.16
N ARG A 167 -10.85 3.38 -0.37
CA ARG A 167 -10.01 4.57 -0.19
C ARG A 167 -8.71 4.55 -0.99
N TYR A 168 -8.50 3.50 -1.75
CA TYR A 168 -7.41 3.40 -2.70
C TYR A 168 -7.77 4.25 -3.91
N GLY A 169 -7.14 5.37 -4.13
CA GLY A 169 -7.45 6.43 -5.08
C GLY A 169 -7.65 6.05 -6.56
#